data_230e4ff4e0431ce95e1fa60ec18d0788
#
_entry.id   230e4ff4e0431ce95e1fa60ec18d0788
#
_cell.length_a   1.000
_cell.length_b   1.000
_cell.length_c   1.000
_cell.angle_alpha   90.00
_cell.angle_beta   90.00
_cell.angle_gamma   90.00
#
_symmetry.space_group_name_H-M   'P 1'
#
loop_
_entity.id
_entity.type
_entity.pdbx_description
1 polymer ?
#
loop_
_entity_poly.entity_id
_entity_poly.type
_entity_poly.pdbx_seq_one_letter_code
_entity_poly.pdbx_strand_id
1 'polypeptide(L)'
;MEKITQDGVIEKLRSQYGDKAESIVKAFAKNFPDKTPMELWAMILSSRQRVVEAANAKLKQGQPVYVAWFGWCPPLFNNRMRAFHCSDICFWFKNTDRMFTHTGGGKVPRALSDKMSGALLNFMRTGDPNGGELPVWPKYTEENGEVMILNNTCEARNDPDREARKSLEV
;
A
#
# COMPACT_ATOMS: atom_id res chain seq x y z
N MET A 1 -22.98 3.22 3.66
CA MET A 1 -21.62 3.10 4.21
C MET A 1 -20.73 4.31 3.94
N GLU A 2 -20.79 4.97 2.79
CA GLU A 2 -19.94 6.14 2.45
C GLU A 2 -20.12 7.38 3.34
N LYS A 3 -21.18 7.44 4.12
CA LYS A 3 -21.48 8.53 5.06
C LYS A 3 -21.13 8.18 6.51
N ILE A 4 -20.29 7.17 6.72
CA ILE A 4 -19.87 6.81 8.07
C ILE A 4 -19.05 7.95 8.68
N THR A 5 -19.35 8.28 9.94
CA THR A 5 -18.56 9.24 10.72
C THR A 5 -17.37 8.56 11.38
N GLN A 6 -16.44 9.34 11.93
CA GLN A 6 -15.32 8.80 12.69
C GLN A 6 -15.80 8.00 13.90
N ASP A 7 -16.81 8.48 14.63
CA ASP A 7 -17.40 7.76 15.76
C ASP A 7 -18.04 6.44 15.31
N GLY A 8 -18.67 6.43 14.13
CA GLY A 8 -19.21 5.20 13.54
C GLY A 8 -18.13 4.18 13.18
N VAL A 9 -16.92 4.63 12.79
CA VAL A 9 -15.77 3.74 12.59
C VAL A 9 -15.27 3.18 13.92
N ILE A 10 -15.14 4.02 14.94
CA ILE A 10 -14.73 3.61 16.28
C ILE A 10 -15.67 2.50 16.80
N GLU A 11 -16.98 2.73 16.69
CA GLU A 11 -17.98 1.75 17.15
C GLU A 11 -17.85 0.40 16.44
N LYS A 12 -17.63 0.42 15.11
CA LYS A 12 -17.40 -0.82 14.34
C LYS A 12 -16.12 -1.56 14.72
N LEU A 13 -15.09 -0.83 15.11
CA LEU A 13 -13.80 -1.42 15.49
C LEU A 13 -13.77 -1.91 16.95
N ARG A 14 -14.71 -1.49 17.80
CA ARG A 14 -14.79 -1.95 19.19
C ARG A 14 -14.93 -3.46 19.34
N SER A 15 -15.62 -4.12 18.41
CA SER A 15 -15.75 -5.57 18.43
C SER A 15 -14.41 -6.31 18.25
N GLN A 16 -13.45 -5.68 17.58
CA GLN A 16 -12.13 -6.27 17.28
C GLN A 16 -11.04 -5.76 18.23
N TYR A 17 -11.08 -4.47 18.59
CA TYR A 17 -10.00 -3.79 19.31
C TYR A 17 -10.40 -3.28 20.70
N GLY A 18 -11.64 -3.51 21.13
CA GLY A 18 -12.13 -3.06 22.45
C GLY A 18 -11.94 -1.56 22.66
N ASP A 19 -11.44 -1.19 23.83
CA ASP A 19 -11.19 0.21 24.22
C ASP A 19 -10.09 0.88 23.41
N LYS A 20 -9.23 0.11 22.71
CA LYS A 20 -8.17 0.66 21.83
C LYS A 20 -8.72 1.23 20.52
N ALA A 21 -9.97 0.92 20.14
CA ALA A 21 -10.55 1.34 18.85
C ALA A 21 -10.42 2.86 18.62
N GLU A 22 -10.69 3.67 19.63
CA GLU A 22 -10.61 5.12 19.53
C GLU A 22 -9.17 5.62 19.30
N SER A 23 -8.20 5.10 20.04
CA SER A 23 -6.78 5.47 19.89
C SER A 23 -6.22 5.06 18.53
N ILE A 24 -6.63 3.90 18.01
CA ILE A 24 -6.27 3.41 16.68
C ILE A 24 -6.81 4.38 15.60
N VAL A 25 -8.09 4.71 15.63
CA VAL A 25 -8.69 5.61 14.65
C VAL A 25 -8.02 6.99 14.70
N LYS A 26 -7.74 7.53 15.88
CA LYS A 26 -7.02 8.78 16.05
C LYS A 26 -5.60 8.73 15.48
N ALA A 27 -4.87 7.64 15.70
CA ALA A 27 -3.52 7.45 15.16
C ALA A 27 -3.52 7.43 13.63
N PHE A 28 -4.46 6.70 13.02
CA PHE A 28 -4.62 6.67 11.57
C PHE A 28 -5.06 8.03 11.01
N ALA A 29 -6.00 8.72 11.64
CA ALA A 29 -6.44 10.05 11.22
C ALA A 29 -5.31 11.09 11.29
N LYS A 30 -4.47 11.02 12.31
CA LYS A 30 -3.28 11.87 12.45
C LYS A 30 -2.25 11.59 11.34
N ASN A 31 -2.03 10.33 11.01
CA ASN A 31 -1.06 9.93 9.99
C ASN A 31 -1.55 10.21 8.56
N PHE A 32 -2.86 10.17 8.36
CA PHE A 32 -3.52 10.33 7.06
C PHE A 32 -4.66 11.37 7.13
N PRO A 33 -4.34 12.66 7.34
CA PRO A 33 -5.35 13.70 7.62
C PRO A 33 -6.33 13.95 6.44
N ASP A 34 -5.92 13.61 5.22
CA ASP A 34 -6.74 13.81 4.01
C ASP A 34 -7.70 12.64 3.73
N LYS A 35 -7.70 11.60 4.56
CA LYS A 35 -8.53 10.41 4.36
C LYS A 35 -9.88 10.56 5.04
N THR A 36 -10.91 10.11 4.33
CA THR A 36 -12.26 10.02 4.87
C THR A 36 -12.35 8.93 5.95
N PRO A 37 -13.33 8.99 6.89
CA PRO A 37 -13.51 7.92 7.88
C PRO A 37 -13.64 6.51 7.28
N MET A 38 -14.30 6.40 6.11
CA MET A 38 -14.40 5.13 5.39
C MET A 38 -13.03 4.62 4.92
N GLU A 39 -12.19 5.51 4.39
CA GLU A 39 -10.84 5.14 3.95
C GLU A 39 -9.98 4.73 5.14
N LEU A 40 -10.05 5.47 6.25
CA LEU A 40 -9.35 5.10 7.49
C LEU A 40 -9.78 3.72 7.99
N TRP A 41 -11.07 3.43 7.99
CA TRP A 41 -11.58 2.10 8.35
C TRP A 41 -11.01 1.01 7.44
N ALA A 42 -11.04 1.21 6.13
CA ALA A 42 -10.46 0.27 5.17
C ALA A 42 -8.95 0.08 5.39
N MET A 43 -8.21 1.17 5.65
CA MET A 43 -6.76 1.11 5.92
C MET A 43 -6.43 0.37 7.22
N ILE A 44 -7.23 0.52 8.27
CA ILE A 44 -7.08 -0.21 9.53
C ILE A 44 -7.27 -1.72 9.29
N LEU A 45 -8.35 -2.10 8.59
CA LEU A 45 -8.66 -3.51 8.31
C LEU A 45 -7.66 -4.17 7.35
N SER A 46 -7.06 -3.40 6.45
CA SER A 46 -6.05 -3.86 5.47
C SER A 46 -4.64 -3.37 5.76
N SER A 47 -4.31 -3.17 7.03
CA SER A 47 -3.01 -2.65 7.46
C SER A 47 -1.83 -3.45 6.91
N ARG A 48 -0.74 -2.73 6.58
CA ARG A 48 0.56 -3.31 6.18
C ARG A 48 1.26 -4.11 7.30
N GLN A 49 0.70 -4.20 8.50
CA GLN A 49 1.36 -4.86 9.63
C GLN A 49 1.84 -6.28 9.26
N ARG A 50 0.99 -7.09 8.62
CA ARG A 50 1.36 -8.43 8.18
C ARG A 50 2.48 -8.46 7.14
N VAL A 51 2.53 -7.44 6.27
CA VAL A 51 3.61 -7.31 5.27
C VAL A 51 4.93 -6.99 5.97
N VAL A 52 4.92 -6.11 6.96
CA VAL A 52 6.09 -5.76 7.76
C VAL A 52 6.58 -6.97 8.57
N GLU A 53 5.69 -7.71 9.22
CA GLU A 53 6.03 -8.95 9.94
C GLU A 53 6.67 -9.99 9.01
N ALA A 54 6.11 -10.17 7.80
CA ALA A 54 6.66 -11.08 6.80
C ALA A 54 8.03 -10.61 6.30
N ALA A 55 8.22 -9.30 6.08
CA ALA A 55 9.49 -8.71 5.69
C ALA A 55 10.57 -8.93 6.77
N ASN A 56 10.24 -8.65 8.03
CA ASN A 56 11.13 -8.88 9.17
C ASN A 56 11.50 -10.37 9.33
N ALA A 57 10.52 -11.26 9.18
CA ALA A 57 10.79 -12.70 9.22
C ALA A 57 11.72 -13.14 8.08
N LYS A 58 11.58 -12.55 6.89
CA LYS A 58 12.44 -12.84 5.74
C LYS A 58 13.86 -12.31 5.92
N LEU A 59 14.03 -11.13 6.51
CA LEU A 59 15.35 -10.59 6.84
C LEU A 59 16.16 -11.53 7.75
N LYS A 60 15.52 -12.19 8.71
CA LYS A 60 16.15 -13.15 9.62
C LYS A 60 16.74 -14.37 8.87
N GLN A 61 16.32 -14.61 7.63
CA GLN A 61 16.87 -15.65 6.75
C GLN A 61 18.09 -15.15 5.93
N GLY A 62 18.55 -13.92 6.14
CA GLY A 62 19.69 -13.34 5.44
C GLY A 62 19.44 -12.99 3.97
N GLN A 63 18.17 -12.89 3.56
CA GLN A 63 17.81 -12.59 2.18
C GLN A 63 17.43 -11.11 2.02
N PRO A 64 17.76 -10.47 0.88
CA PRO A 64 17.30 -9.12 0.59
C PRO A 64 15.78 -9.11 0.44
N VAL A 65 15.16 -8.08 1.00
CA VAL A 65 13.72 -7.86 0.94
C VAL A 65 13.45 -6.51 0.31
N TYR A 66 12.45 -6.43 -0.55
CA TYR A 66 11.95 -5.21 -1.14
C TYR A 66 10.46 -5.11 -0.92
N VAL A 67 9.99 -4.01 -0.36
CA VAL A 67 8.57 -3.83 -0.02
C VAL A 67 7.95 -2.81 -0.98
N ALA A 68 6.81 -3.17 -1.57
CA ALA A 68 5.99 -2.30 -2.40
C ALA A 68 4.72 -1.89 -1.68
N TRP A 69 4.27 -0.66 -1.92
CA TRP A 69 2.95 -0.20 -1.56
C TRP A 69 2.25 0.38 -2.79
N PHE A 70 1.29 -0.36 -3.30
CA PHE A 70 0.53 0.04 -4.48
C PHE A 70 -0.55 1.04 -4.11
N GLY A 71 -0.53 2.20 -4.76
CA GLY A 71 -1.42 3.32 -4.46
C GLY A 71 -2.23 3.84 -5.64
N TRP A 72 -2.24 3.13 -6.78
CA TRP A 72 -3.02 3.54 -7.94
C TRP A 72 -4.50 3.63 -7.63
N CYS A 73 -5.10 4.79 -7.93
CA CYS A 73 -6.53 5.00 -7.83
C CYS A 73 -7.09 5.15 -9.25
N PRO A 74 -7.88 4.19 -9.75
CA PRO A 74 -8.48 4.32 -11.08
C PRO A 74 -9.43 5.54 -11.10
N PRO A 75 -9.46 6.32 -12.22
CA PRO A 75 -10.27 7.53 -12.30
C PRO A 75 -11.77 7.24 -12.40
N LEU A 76 -12.15 5.98 -12.50
CA LEU A 76 -13.53 5.53 -12.56
C LEU A 76 -14.26 5.81 -11.24
N PHE A 77 -15.56 6.09 -11.36
CA PHE A 77 -16.43 6.38 -10.21
C PHE A 77 -15.88 7.48 -9.30
N ASN A 78 -15.27 8.54 -9.87
CA ASN A 78 -14.65 9.64 -9.13
C ASN A 78 -13.57 9.16 -8.15
N ASN A 79 -12.72 8.25 -8.57
CA ASN A 79 -11.64 7.63 -7.78
C ASN A 79 -12.13 6.86 -6.52
N ARG A 80 -13.41 6.51 -6.45
CA ARG A 80 -14.00 5.87 -5.24
C ARG A 80 -13.50 4.46 -5.01
N MET A 81 -13.01 3.80 -6.05
CA MET A 81 -12.48 2.42 -5.93
C MET A 81 -11.18 2.35 -5.16
N ARG A 82 -10.37 3.42 -5.15
CA ARG A 82 -9.04 3.43 -4.55
C ARG A 82 -8.18 2.26 -5.03
N ALA A 83 -7.07 2.00 -4.36
CA ALA A 83 -6.29 0.77 -4.57
C ALA A 83 -7.01 -0.37 -3.84
N PHE A 84 -7.71 -1.23 -4.57
CA PHE A 84 -8.45 -2.36 -4.02
C PHE A 84 -7.68 -3.67 -4.19
N HIS A 85 -8.12 -4.71 -3.48
CA HIS A 85 -7.47 -6.02 -3.51
C HIS A 85 -7.26 -6.56 -4.93
N CYS A 86 -6.05 -7.00 -5.22
CA CYS A 86 -5.61 -7.51 -6.54
C CYS A 86 -5.61 -6.48 -7.69
N SER A 87 -5.83 -5.19 -7.42
CA SER A 87 -5.80 -4.16 -8.48
C SER A 87 -4.42 -3.93 -9.09
N ASP A 88 -3.36 -4.34 -8.40
CA ASP A 88 -1.97 -4.25 -8.82
C ASP A 88 -1.55 -5.36 -9.81
N ILE A 89 -2.24 -6.50 -9.82
CA ILE A 89 -1.85 -7.67 -10.62
C ILE A 89 -1.72 -7.34 -12.10
N CYS A 90 -2.69 -6.61 -12.66
CA CYS A 90 -2.66 -6.24 -14.06
C CYS A 90 -1.48 -5.30 -14.41
N PHE A 91 -0.95 -4.57 -13.44
CA PHE A 91 0.23 -3.73 -13.64
C PHE A 91 1.52 -4.57 -13.62
N TRP A 92 1.65 -5.51 -12.71
CA TRP A 92 2.80 -6.41 -12.66
C TRP A 92 2.95 -7.27 -13.93
N PHE A 93 1.84 -7.67 -14.54
CA PHE A 93 1.81 -8.59 -15.69
C PHE A 93 1.49 -7.92 -17.03
N LYS A 94 1.56 -6.57 -17.14
CA LYS A 94 1.34 -5.79 -18.37
C LYS A 94 -0.04 -6.05 -19.04
N ASN A 95 -1.07 -6.24 -18.22
CA ASN A 95 -2.44 -6.49 -18.67
C ASN A 95 -3.37 -5.27 -18.50
N THR A 96 -2.83 -4.08 -18.29
CA THR A 96 -3.62 -2.86 -18.01
C THR A 96 -4.64 -2.53 -19.10
N ASP A 97 -4.35 -2.84 -20.35
CA ASP A 97 -5.25 -2.60 -21.48
C ASP A 97 -6.48 -3.50 -21.46
N ARG A 98 -6.41 -4.65 -20.79
CA ARG A 98 -7.51 -5.61 -20.66
C ARG A 98 -8.33 -5.42 -19.38
N MET A 99 -7.86 -4.55 -18.48
CA MET A 99 -8.41 -4.38 -17.14
C MET A 99 -8.85 -2.94 -16.89
N PHE A 100 -9.69 -2.41 -17.78
CA PHE A 100 -10.15 -1.01 -17.76
C PHE A 100 -10.74 -0.61 -16.39
N THR A 101 -11.54 -1.48 -15.77
CA THR A 101 -12.14 -1.24 -14.44
C THR A 101 -11.12 -1.15 -13.31
N HIS A 102 -9.92 -1.73 -13.49
CA HIS A 102 -8.84 -1.72 -12.51
C HIS A 102 -7.88 -0.54 -12.73
N THR A 103 -7.83 -0.01 -13.95
CA THR A 103 -6.79 0.93 -14.33
C THR A 103 -7.32 2.29 -14.76
N GLY A 104 -8.55 2.35 -15.27
CA GLY A 104 -9.11 3.52 -15.96
C GLY A 104 -8.62 3.67 -17.40
N GLY A 105 -7.74 2.79 -17.87
CA GLY A 105 -7.21 2.79 -19.23
C GLY A 105 -6.24 3.93 -19.55
N GLY A 106 -5.70 3.91 -20.77
CA GLY A 106 -4.87 4.97 -21.31
C GLY A 106 -3.37 4.84 -21.04
N LYS A 107 -2.64 5.92 -21.31
CA LYS A 107 -1.16 5.92 -21.28
C LYS A 107 -0.56 5.86 -19.88
N VAL A 108 -1.21 6.48 -18.90
CA VAL A 108 -0.65 6.62 -17.53
C VAL A 108 -0.55 5.28 -16.80
N PRO A 109 -1.64 4.47 -16.70
CA PRO A 109 -1.51 3.14 -16.10
C PRO A 109 -0.59 2.22 -16.89
N ARG A 110 -0.51 2.37 -18.23
CA ARG A 110 0.42 1.60 -19.04
C ARG A 110 1.87 1.92 -18.69
N ALA A 111 2.23 3.20 -18.58
CA ALA A 111 3.57 3.63 -18.17
C ALA A 111 3.95 3.13 -16.76
N LEU A 112 3.01 3.18 -15.80
CA LEU A 112 3.23 2.59 -14.48
C LEU A 112 3.44 1.08 -14.56
N SER A 113 2.65 0.39 -15.39
CA SER A 113 2.79 -1.05 -15.62
C SER A 113 4.14 -1.41 -16.23
N ASP A 114 4.64 -0.61 -17.17
CA ASP A 114 5.98 -0.84 -17.76
C ASP A 114 7.08 -0.76 -16.70
N LYS A 115 7.02 0.23 -15.82
CA LYS A 115 7.95 0.38 -14.69
C LYS A 115 7.86 -0.79 -13.70
N MET A 116 6.64 -1.16 -13.29
CA MET A 116 6.42 -2.23 -12.33
C MET A 116 6.87 -3.58 -12.87
N SER A 117 6.45 -3.93 -14.09
CA SER A 117 6.84 -5.19 -14.72
C SER A 117 8.35 -5.26 -14.98
N GLY A 118 8.98 -4.14 -15.36
CA GLY A 118 10.43 -4.05 -15.52
C GLY A 118 11.15 -4.36 -14.20
N ALA A 119 10.71 -3.77 -13.10
CA ALA A 119 11.27 -4.03 -11.78
C ALA A 119 11.07 -5.50 -11.34
N LEU A 120 9.89 -6.07 -11.60
CA LEU A 120 9.62 -7.48 -11.32
C LEU A 120 10.57 -8.40 -12.11
N LEU A 121 10.75 -8.15 -13.41
CA LEU A 121 11.65 -8.93 -14.25
C LEU A 121 13.11 -8.83 -13.79
N ASN A 122 13.57 -7.63 -13.41
CA ASN A 122 14.90 -7.45 -12.85
C ASN A 122 15.07 -8.27 -11.56
N PHE A 123 14.11 -8.15 -10.64
CA PHE A 123 14.12 -8.91 -9.39
C PHE A 123 14.14 -10.43 -9.64
N MET A 124 13.35 -10.93 -10.57
CA MET A 124 13.31 -12.37 -10.92
C MET A 124 14.65 -12.86 -11.49
N ARG A 125 15.41 -12.01 -12.17
CA ARG A 125 16.68 -12.37 -12.80
C ARG A 125 17.88 -12.24 -11.87
N THR A 126 17.87 -11.25 -10.99
CA THR A 126 19.05 -10.81 -10.24
C THR A 126 18.84 -10.77 -8.72
N GLY A 127 17.60 -10.84 -8.23
CA GLY A 127 17.25 -10.57 -6.84
C GLY A 127 17.23 -9.08 -6.48
N ASP A 128 17.35 -8.19 -7.47
CA ASP A 128 17.31 -6.73 -7.30
C ASP A 128 16.31 -6.11 -8.29
N PRO A 129 15.30 -5.34 -7.84
CA PRO A 129 14.31 -4.71 -8.72
C PRO A 129 14.85 -3.49 -9.47
N ASN A 130 16.01 -2.98 -9.13
CA ASN A 130 16.61 -1.77 -9.68
C ASN A 130 17.13 -1.95 -11.12
N GLY A 131 17.52 -0.85 -11.75
CA GLY A 131 18.05 -0.86 -13.14
C GLY A 131 17.01 -0.58 -14.23
N GLY A 132 15.76 -0.25 -13.83
CA GLY A 132 14.68 0.18 -14.71
C GLY A 132 14.32 1.65 -14.52
N GLU A 133 13.08 2.02 -14.87
CA GLU A 133 12.57 3.40 -14.81
C GLU A 133 12.01 3.82 -13.45
N LEU A 134 11.93 2.92 -12.47
CA LEU A 134 11.58 3.29 -11.10
C LEU A 134 12.73 4.08 -10.45
N PRO A 135 12.42 4.96 -9.49
CA PRO A 135 13.44 5.49 -8.59
C PRO A 135 14.21 4.35 -7.91
N VAL A 136 15.39 4.65 -7.37
CA VAL A 136 16.15 3.65 -6.61
C VAL A 136 15.25 3.06 -5.53
N TRP A 137 15.06 1.74 -5.60
CA TRP A 137 14.28 0.97 -4.64
C TRP A 137 15.24 0.41 -3.59
N PRO A 138 15.27 0.99 -2.37
CA PRO A 138 16.18 0.54 -1.34
C PRO A 138 15.76 -0.83 -0.80
N LYS A 139 16.74 -1.60 -0.34
CA LYS A 139 16.47 -2.82 0.42
C LYS A 139 15.75 -2.45 1.71
N TYR A 140 14.74 -3.21 2.05
CA TYR A 140 14.03 -3.07 3.31
C TYR A 140 14.96 -3.38 4.49
N THR A 141 14.91 -2.55 5.51
CA THR A 141 15.51 -2.78 6.83
C THR A 141 14.44 -2.64 7.91
N GLU A 142 14.57 -3.35 9.02
CA GLU A 142 13.64 -3.24 10.15
C GLU A 142 13.67 -1.84 10.78
N GLU A 143 14.84 -1.20 10.76
CA GLU A 143 15.05 0.15 11.31
C GLU A 143 14.29 1.22 10.52
N ASN A 144 14.48 1.27 9.20
CA ASN A 144 13.94 2.31 8.35
C ASN A 144 12.57 1.94 7.73
N GLY A 145 12.30 0.65 7.53
CA GLY A 145 11.06 0.16 6.96
C GLY A 145 10.82 0.66 5.53
N GLU A 146 11.85 0.66 4.69
CA GLU A 146 11.83 1.21 3.33
C GLU A 146 10.73 0.57 2.48
N VAL A 147 9.99 1.38 1.77
CA VAL A 147 8.90 0.95 0.88
C VAL A 147 8.89 1.78 -0.40
N MET A 148 8.72 1.13 -1.53
CA MET A 148 8.46 1.80 -2.80
C MET A 148 6.96 2.05 -2.96
N ILE A 149 6.57 3.31 -3.00
CA ILE A 149 5.21 3.72 -3.34
C ILE A 149 5.06 3.63 -4.86
N LEU A 150 4.13 2.80 -5.32
CA LEU A 150 3.84 2.58 -6.73
C LEU A 150 2.53 3.30 -7.09
N ASN A 151 2.64 4.46 -7.71
CA ASN A 151 1.52 5.32 -8.10
C ASN A 151 1.90 6.15 -9.34
N ASN A 152 1.10 7.17 -9.70
CA ASN A 152 1.42 8.12 -10.77
C ASN A 152 2.84 8.67 -10.65
N THR A 153 3.22 9.05 -9.45
CA THR A 153 4.60 9.34 -9.05
C THR A 153 5.06 8.20 -8.14
N CYS A 154 6.12 7.52 -8.55
CA CYS A 154 6.74 6.48 -7.74
C CYS A 154 7.84 7.10 -6.89
N GLU A 155 7.92 6.71 -5.62
CA GLU A 155 8.95 7.21 -4.69
C GLU A 155 9.26 6.17 -3.60
N ALA A 156 10.49 6.15 -3.12
CA ALA A 156 10.86 5.40 -1.94
C ALA A 156 10.59 6.22 -0.68
N ARG A 157 10.01 5.61 0.34
CA ARG A 157 9.75 6.22 1.65
C ARG A 157 10.16 5.30 2.78
N ASN A 158 10.48 5.89 3.92
CA ASN A 158 10.80 5.16 5.15
C ASN A 158 9.53 5.06 6.01
N ASP A 159 8.94 3.88 6.04
CA ASP A 159 7.82 3.45 6.88
C ASP A 159 6.74 4.53 7.13
N PRO A 160 6.07 5.01 6.07
CA PRO A 160 5.23 6.20 6.14
C PRO A 160 3.97 6.06 7.01
N ASP A 161 3.63 4.84 7.43
CA ASP A 161 2.49 4.53 8.30
C ASP A 161 2.92 3.96 9.67
N ARG A 162 4.18 4.11 10.05
CA ARG A 162 4.76 3.51 11.27
C ARG A 162 3.92 3.77 12.52
N GLU A 163 3.61 5.03 12.79
CA GLU A 163 2.91 5.42 14.01
C GLU A 163 1.45 4.94 14.02
N ALA A 164 0.78 5.01 12.86
CA ALA A 164 -0.56 4.46 12.72
C ALA A 164 -0.56 2.94 12.93
N ARG A 165 0.37 2.24 12.30
CA ARG A 165 0.48 0.78 12.36
C ARG A 165 0.83 0.26 13.75
N LYS A 166 1.75 0.94 14.47
CA LYS A 166 2.08 0.60 15.85
C LYS A 166 0.88 0.65 16.80
N SER A 167 -0.11 1.50 16.51
CA SER A 167 -1.33 1.53 17.32
C SER A 167 -2.16 0.24 17.26
N LEU A 168 -1.90 -0.63 16.26
CA LEU A 168 -2.55 -1.93 16.10
C LEU A 168 -1.86 -3.05 16.90
N GLU A 169 -0.65 -2.80 17.41
CA GLU A 169 0.07 -3.78 18.21
C GLU A 169 -0.62 -3.95 19.58
N VAL A 170 -0.99 -5.19 19.87
CA VAL A 170 -1.74 -5.58 21.07
C VAL A 170 -0.78 -5.86 22.23
#